data_2d7e439b71db62515b32d0412487b704
#
_entry.id   2d7e439b71db62515b32d0412487b704
#
_cell.length_a   1.000
_cell.length_b   1.000
_cell.length_c   1.000
_cell.angle_alpha   90.00
_cell.angle_beta   90.00
_cell.angle_gamma   90.00
#
_symmetry.space_group_name_H-M   'P 1'
#
loop_
_entity.id
_entity.type
_entity.pdbx_description
1 polymer ?
#
loop_
_entity_poly.entity_id
_entity_poly.type
_entity_poly.pdbx_seq_one_letter_code
_entity_poly.pdbx_strand_id
1 'polypeptide(L)'
;MRVSLLIYLLLIPASMVLAHGLDTVPKPPVYYESAPNGQTRFFYDDHYFLADKNCQFKAVERVANYDFPQRMFIGTFIDFNNEGRVVLRGSYLNGKKEGKFTAYHPNGHLKWEGTYIQDVPDGLWKYSYPDGKPLLEVEYGAEGIKIRNFWDRRGRQQVINGNGKYEFAIEADGYNEFGYMRYNRKGKVVDGQPHGNWIIEYVFDDGKKEGAGHEFYQHGRFIRGYESYKDEEFFDAPRYRLLPVDFFTRGEALIGKECAIDEYSGFTGYLSQHLEDWFEGKVAEMPDPLHIKFTVAVTRTGESGKIEMDSTFAGKRYADLLREGIQWVTFWFPSFANGEFINDTLTVTMEVFPDAAERKLRFFDVKIRREKGI
;
A
#
# COMPACT_ATOMS: atom_id res chain seq x y z
N MET A 1 -53.79 -6.85 74.66
CA MET A 1 -52.54 -7.55 74.30
C MET A 1 -52.12 -7.12 72.89
N ARG A 2 -51.10 -6.23 72.82
CA ARG A 2 -50.52 -5.78 71.55
C ARG A 2 -49.17 -6.50 71.38
N VAL A 3 -49.03 -7.28 70.25
CA VAL A 3 -47.83 -7.96 69.88
C VAL A 3 -47.14 -7.08 68.87
N SER A 4 -45.97 -6.53 69.28
CA SER A 4 -45.08 -5.76 68.36
C SER A 4 -44.19 -6.72 67.64
N LEU A 5 -44.28 -6.71 66.30
CA LEU A 5 -43.41 -7.45 65.40
C LEU A 5 -42.17 -6.60 65.07
N LEU A 6 -41.00 -6.98 65.56
CA LEU A 6 -39.70 -6.37 65.20
C LEU A 6 -39.23 -6.97 63.85
N ILE A 7 -39.15 -6.12 62.84
CA ILE A 7 -38.54 -6.49 61.55
C ILE A 7 -37.06 -6.14 61.61
N TYR A 8 -36.21 -7.17 61.59
CA TYR A 8 -34.76 -6.99 61.40
C TYR A 8 -34.45 -6.77 59.89
N LEU A 9 -34.02 -5.56 59.54
CA LEU A 9 -33.47 -5.23 58.24
C LEU A 9 -32.01 -5.76 58.19
N LEU A 10 -31.77 -6.83 57.46
CA LEU A 10 -30.45 -7.32 57.12
C LEU A 10 -29.87 -6.43 56.00
N LEU A 11 -28.94 -5.54 56.36
CA LEU A 11 -28.09 -4.80 55.42
C LEU A 11 -27.07 -5.81 54.83
N ILE A 12 -27.26 -6.20 53.56
CA ILE A 12 -26.28 -6.92 52.78
C ILE A 12 -25.31 -5.87 52.19
N PRO A 13 -24.02 -5.93 52.48
CA PRO A 13 -23.08 -5.04 51.81
C PRO A 13 -22.99 -5.42 50.32
N ALA A 14 -23.32 -4.49 49.45
CA ALA A 14 -23.08 -4.61 48.02
C ALA A 14 -21.58 -4.69 47.76
N SER A 15 -21.05 -5.88 47.62
CA SER A 15 -19.69 -6.07 47.13
C SER A 15 -19.64 -5.57 45.69
N MET A 16 -19.01 -4.41 45.45
CA MET A 16 -18.61 -4.00 44.12
C MET A 16 -17.63 -5.04 43.57
N VAL A 17 -18.14 -5.92 42.71
CA VAL A 17 -17.28 -6.71 41.84
C VAL A 17 -16.69 -5.75 40.84
N LEU A 18 -15.46 -5.29 41.09
CA LEU A 18 -14.59 -4.69 40.09
C LEU A 18 -14.38 -5.79 39.03
N ALA A 19 -15.10 -5.69 37.93
CA ALA A 19 -14.77 -6.41 36.73
C ALA A 19 -13.38 -5.94 36.28
N HIS A 20 -12.36 -6.66 36.72
CA HIS A 20 -11.05 -6.57 36.08
C HIS A 20 -11.30 -7.02 34.64
N GLY A 21 -11.17 -6.09 33.68
CA GLY A 21 -11.09 -6.44 32.28
C GLY A 21 -9.99 -7.49 32.15
N LEU A 22 -10.37 -8.67 31.75
CA LEU A 22 -9.43 -9.68 31.31
C LEU A 22 -8.62 -9.02 30.18
N ASP A 23 -7.37 -8.69 30.45
CA ASP A 23 -6.38 -8.40 29.41
C ASP A 23 -6.35 -9.65 28.52
N THR A 24 -7.18 -9.64 27.48
CA THR A 24 -7.13 -10.68 26.46
C THR A 24 -5.83 -10.49 25.73
N VAL A 25 -4.87 -11.38 25.99
CA VAL A 25 -3.64 -11.44 25.19
C VAL A 25 -4.06 -11.46 23.73
N PRO A 26 -3.59 -10.50 22.91
CA PRO A 26 -3.96 -10.43 21.51
C PRO A 26 -3.65 -11.80 20.87
N LYS A 27 -4.64 -12.39 20.21
CA LYS A 27 -4.42 -13.64 19.47
C LYS A 27 -3.41 -13.36 18.35
N PRO A 28 -2.44 -14.27 18.13
CA PRO A 28 -1.50 -14.10 17.03
C PRO A 28 -2.27 -14.03 15.69
N PRO A 29 -1.82 -13.21 14.73
CA PRO A 29 -2.46 -13.07 13.44
C PRO A 29 -2.46 -14.40 12.67
N VAL A 30 -3.54 -14.69 11.97
CA VAL A 30 -3.69 -15.86 11.12
C VAL A 30 -3.60 -15.43 9.66
N TYR A 31 -2.44 -15.58 9.06
CA TYR A 31 -2.18 -15.19 7.67
C TYR A 31 -2.52 -16.28 6.65
N TYR A 32 -2.62 -17.53 7.09
CA TYR A 32 -3.01 -18.66 6.26
C TYR A 32 -3.60 -19.79 7.10
N GLU A 33 -4.35 -20.67 6.45
CA GLU A 33 -4.95 -21.86 7.06
C GLU A 33 -5.02 -23.00 6.04
N SER A 34 -5.28 -24.22 6.52
CA SER A 34 -5.50 -25.38 5.64
C SER A 34 -6.76 -25.20 4.81
N ALA A 35 -6.70 -25.57 3.54
CA ALA A 35 -7.81 -25.61 2.62
C ALA A 35 -8.09 -27.06 2.14
N PRO A 36 -9.24 -27.33 1.51
CA PRO A 36 -9.52 -28.65 0.93
C PRO A 36 -8.43 -29.14 -0.01
N ASN A 37 -8.36 -30.47 -0.20
CA ASN A 37 -7.41 -31.14 -1.09
C ASN A 37 -5.93 -30.91 -0.78
N GLY A 38 -5.60 -30.64 0.49
CA GLY A 38 -4.21 -30.40 0.93
C GLY A 38 -3.63 -29.05 0.51
N GLN A 39 -4.48 -28.15 0.02
CA GLN A 39 -4.08 -26.79 -0.33
C GLN A 39 -3.99 -25.90 0.92
N THR A 40 -3.41 -24.73 0.74
CA THR A 40 -3.34 -23.66 1.74
C THR A 40 -4.13 -22.45 1.25
N ARG A 41 -4.88 -21.84 2.15
CA ARG A 41 -5.56 -20.57 1.93
C ARG A 41 -4.76 -19.47 2.59
N PHE A 42 -4.29 -18.49 1.81
CA PHE A 42 -3.58 -17.31 2.26
C PHE A 42 -4.53 -16.11 2.24
N PHE A 43 -4.36 -15.20 3.16
CA PHE A 43 -5.16 -13.99 3.27
C PHE A 43 -4.29 -12.76 2.98
N TYR A 44 -4.74 -11.89 2.09
CA TYR A 44 -4.02 -10.70 1.64
C TYR A 44 -4.90 -9.45 1.69
N ASP A 45 -4.25 -8.30 1.79
CA ASP A 45 -4.86 -7.02 1.45
C ASP A 45 -5.02 -6.85 -0.08
N ASP A 46 -5.51 -5.71 -0.53
CA ASP A 46 -5.67 -5.38 -1.95
C ASP A 46 -4.35 -5.13 -2.69
N HIS A 47 -3.26 -4.92 -1.94
CA HIS A 47 -1.88 -4.81 -2.45
C HIS A 47 -1.07 -6.09 -2.30
N TYR A 48 -1.70 -7.20 -1.92
CA TYR A 48 -1.10 -8.52 -1.73
C TYR A 48 -0.01 -8.62 -0.66
N PHE A 49 -0.12 -7.82 0.40
CA PHE A 49 0.56 -8.12 1.66
C PHE A 49 -0.30 -9.09 2.48
N LEU A 50 0.34 -10.01 3.22
CA LEU A 50 -0.40 -10.90 4.11
C LEU A 50 -1.15 -10.10 5.17
N ALA A 51 -2.43 -10.38 5.30
CA ALA A 51 -3.34 -9.78 6.28
C ALA A 51 -3.85 -10.86 7.24
N ASP A 52 -4.12 -10.50 8.51
CA ASP A 52 -4.88 -11.40 9.38
C ASP A 52 -6.24 -11.70 8.77
N LYS A 53 -6.69 -12.96 8.86
CA LYS A 53 -7.97 -13.39 8.26
C LYS A 53 -9.18 -12.61 8.75
N ASN A 54 -9.12 -12.03 9.96
CA ASN A 54 -10.17 -11.24 10.57
C ASN A 54 -9.94 -9.73 10.39
N CYS A 55 -8.86 -9.33 9.73
CA CYS A 55 -8.55 -7.92 9.49
C CYS A 55 -9.56 -7.30 8.51
N GLN A 56 -10.06 -6.11 8.85
CA GLN A 56 -10.99 -5.38 8.00
C GLN A 56 -10.41 -4.99 6.64
N PHE A 57 -9.10 -4.94 6.52
CA PHE A 57 -8.38 -4.63 5.27
C PHE A 57 -8.09 -5.88 4.42
N LYS A 58 -8.42 -7.08 4.89
CA LYS A 58 -8.33 -8.27 4.05
C LYS A 58 -9.22 -8.11 2.82
N ALA A 59 -8.67 -8.31 1.64
CA ALA A 59 -9.36 -8.12 0.36
C ALA A 59 -9.33 -9.37 -0.53
N VAL A 60 -8.28 -10.20 -0.40
CA VAL A 60 -8.02 -11.35 -1.28
C VAL A 60 -7.74 -12.61 -0.48
N GLU A 61 -8.29 -13.73 -0.94
CA GLU A 61 -8.00 -15.08 -0.44
C GLU A 61 -7.41 -15.92 -1.58
N ARG A 62 -6.14 -16.33 -1.46
CA ARG A 62 -5.49 -17.23 -2.41
C ARG A 62 -5.60 -18.67 -1.94
N VAL A 63 -6.13 -19.56 -2.77
CA VAL A 63 -6.10 -21.01 -2.55
C VAL A 63 -5.10 -21.63 -3.51
N ALA A 64 -4.05 -22.24 -2.98
CA ALA A 64 -2.91 -22.75 -3.73
C ALA A 64 -2.24 -23.93 -3.02
N ASN A 65 -1.46 -24.71 -3.75
CA ASN A 65 -0.45 -25.57 -3.15
C ASN A 65 0.79 -24.73 -2.84
N TYR A 66 1.34 -24.91 -1.64
CA TYR A 66 2.53 -24.20 -1.18
C TYR A 66 3.52 -25.16 -0.51
N ASP A 67 4.75 -25.14 -0.99
CA ASP A 67 5.86 -25.90 -0.40
C ASP A 67 6.50 -25.01 0.69
N PHE A 68 6.18 -25.27 1.97
CA PHE A 68 6.72 -24.53 3.11
C PHE A 68 8.23 -24.67 3.27
N PRO A 69 8.84 -25.85 3.11
CA PRO A 69 10.29 -26.01 3.11
C PRO A 69 11.02 -25.17 2.07
N GLN A 70 10.53 -25.14 0.85
CA GLN A 70 11.14 -24.41 -0.25
C GLN A 70 10.59 -22.98 -0.41
N ARG A 71 9.57 -22.62 0.38
CA ARG A 71 8.91 -21.30 0.37
C ARG A 71 8.42 -20.86 -1.01
N MET A 72 7.70 -21.75 -1.72
CA MET A 72 7.24 -21.46 -3.07
C MET A 72 5.84 -22.01 -3.36
N PHE A 73 5.11 -21.31 -4.22
CA PHE A 73 3.85 -21.78 -4.79
C PHE A 73 4.08 -22.82 -5.87
N ILE A 74 3.17 -23.82 -5.97
CA ILE A 74 3.27 -24.91 -6.92
C ILE A 74 1.89 -25.16 -7.57
N GLY A 75 1.90 -25.43 -8.87
CA GLY A 75 0.69 -25.78 -9.61
C GLY A 75 -0.30 -24.63 -9.74
N THR A 76 -1.57 -24.95 -9.92
CA THR A 76 -2.62 -23.95 -10.11
C THR A 76 -3.00 -23.26 -8.79
N PHE A 77 -3.36 -21.99 -8.89
CA PHE A 77 -3.92 -21.22 -7.80
C PHE A 77 -5.15 -20.44 -8.26
N ILE A 78 -5.98 -20.07 -7.30
CA ILE A 78 -7.15 -19.20 -7.52
C ILE A 78 -7.20 -18.19 -6.38
N ASP A 79 -7.35 -16.91 -6.74
CA ASP A 79 -7.60 -15.83 -5.82
C ASP A 79 -9.08 -15.44 -5.86
N PHE A 80 -9.65 -15.22 -4.69
CA PHE A 80 -11.04 -14.81 -4.51
C PHE A 80 -11.09 -13.46 -3.77
N ASN A 81 -12.07 -12.65 -4.08
CA ASN A 81 -12.40 -11.48 -3.25
C ASN A 81 -13.24 -11.88 -2.03
N ASN A 82 -13.55 -10.91 -1.16
CA ASN A 82 -14.36 -11.14 0.05
C ASN A 82 -15.81 -11.63 -0.24
N GLU A 83 -16.30 -11.51 -1.46
CA GLU A 83 -17.60 -12.03 -1.90
C GLU A 83 -17.49 -13.47 -2.46
N GLY A 84 -16.29 -14.07 -2.44
CA GLY A 84 -16.04 -15.41 -2.99
C GLY A 84 -15.99 -15.47 -4.51
N ARG A 85 -15.88 -14.33 -5.21
CA ARG A 85 -15.72 -14.28 -6.67
C ARG A 85 -14.25 -14.40 -7.04
N VAL A 86 -13.97 -15.15 -8.09
CA VAL A 86 -12.61 -15.27 -8.64
C VAL A 86 -12.14 -13.93 -9.16
N VAL A 87 -10.97 -13.47 -8.69
CA VAL A 87 -10.30 -12.24 -9.15
C VAL A 87 -9.01 -12.50 -9.91
N LEU A 88 -8.37 -13.65 -9.69
CA LEU A 88 -7.15 -14.05 -10.42
C LEU A 88 -7.03 -15.57 -10.44
N ARG A 89 -6.47 -16.11 -11.49
CA ARG A 89 -6.03 -17.50 -11.58
C ARG A 89 -4.81 -17.63 -12.48
N GLY A 90 -3.98 -18.61 -12.16
CA GLY A 90 -2.77 -18.90 -12.90
C GLY A 90 -2.12 -20.18 -12.39
N SER A 91 -0.86 -20.38 -12.74
CA SER A 91 -0.09 -21.54 -12.29
C SER A 91 1.38 -21.19 -12.04
N TYR A 92 1.98 -21.99 -11.16
CA TYR A 92 3.41 -21.96 -10.86
C TYR A 92 4.06 -23.29 -11.23
N LEU A 93 5.22 -23.22 -11.86
CA LEU A 93 6.10 -24.36 -12.10
C LEU A 93 7.43 -24.11 -11.40
N ASN A 94 7.76 -24.95 -10.41
CA ASN A 94 8.99 -24.80 -9.59
C ASN A 94 9.12 -23.38 -8.96
N GLY A 95 8.02 -22.87 -8.43
CA GLY A 95 7.97 -21.56 -7.79
C GLY A 95 7.90 -20.35 -8.70
N LYS A 96 7.92 -20.56 -10.03
CA LYS A 96 7.87 -19.50 -11.03
C LYS A 96 6.52 -19.48 -11.76
N LYS A 97 6.02 -18.28 -12.07
CA LYS A 97 4.82 -18.12 -12.90
C LYS A 97 5.02 -18.78 -14.26
N GLU A 98 4.05 -19.61 -14.65
CA GLU A 98 4.14 -20.37 -15.89
C GLU A 98 2.77 -20.52 -16.55
N GLY A 99 2.68 -20.27 -17.85
CA GLY A 99 1.49 -20.42 -18.64
C GLY A 99 0.52 -19.25 -18.53
N LYS A 100 -0.76 -19.52 -18.83
CA LYS A 100 -1.80 -18.48 -18.89
C LYS A 100 -2.23 -18.02 -17.51
N PHE A 101 -2.28 -16.70 -17.33
CA PHE A 101 -2.88 -15.99 -16.20
C PHE A 101 -4.11 -15.22 -16.66
N THR A 102 -5.12 -15.14 -15.80
CA THR A 102 -6.38 -14.43 -16.10
C THR A 102 -6.88 -13.74 -14.86
N ALA A 103 -7.05 -12.42 -14.93
CA ALA A 103 -7.62 -11.60 -13.86
C ALA A 103 -9.02 -11.09 -14.21
N TYR A 104 -9.84 -10.87 -13.20
CA TYR A 104 -11.22 -10.43 -13.35
C TYR A 104 -11.48 -9.16 -12.52
N HIS A 105 -12.36 -8.32 -13.00
CA HIS A 105 -12.95 -7.23 -12.24
C HIS A 105 -13.91 -7.79 -11.15
N PRO A 106 -14.23 -7.02 -10.09
CA PRO A 106 -15.18 -7.46 -9.06
C PRO A 106 -16.56 -7.87 -9.59
N ASN A 107 -16.97 -7.32 -10.74
CA ASN A 107 -18.22 -7.70 -11.42
C ASN A 107 -18.12 -8.99 -12.25
N GLY A 108 -16.95 -9.66 -12.27
CA GLY A 108 -16.70 -10.91 -12.99
C GLY A 108 -16.29 -10.77 -14.45
N HIS A 109 -16.27 -9.55 -15.01
CA HIS A 109 -15.74 -9.34 -16.36
C HIS A 109 -14.23 -9.51 -16.37
N LEU A 110 -13.69 -9.94 -17.52
CA LEU A 110 -12.24 -10.05 -17.72
C LEU A 110 -11.57 -8.68 -17.47
N LYS A 111 -10.56 -8.66 -16.58
CA LYS A 111 -9.71 -7.48 -16.34
C LYS A 111 -8.50 -7.51 -17.26
N TRP A 112 -7.78 -8.63 -17.25
CA TRP A 112 -6.70 -8.89 -18.18
C TRP A 112 -6.42 -10.38 -18.34
N GLU A 113 -5.78 -10.74 -19.43
CA GLU A 113 -5.19 -12.05 -19.67
C GLU A 113 -3.83 -11.92 -20.31
N GLY A 114 -2.93 -12.83 -19.98
CA GLY A 114 -1.57 -12.87 -20.51
C GLY A 114 -0.88 -14.19 -20.18
N THR A 115 0.34 -14.34 -20.66
CA THR A 115 1.16 -15.53 -20.46
C THR A 115 2.44 -15.16 -19.72
N TYR A 116 2.88 -16.04 -18.81
CA TYR A 116 4.19 -16.00 -18.20
C TYR A 116 5.01 -17.21 -18.65
N ILE A 117 6.31 -17.00 -18.86
CA ILE A 117 7.32 -18.03 -19.04
C ILE A 117 8.41 -17.78 -18.01
N GLN A 118 8.55 -18.67 -17.02
CA GLN A 118 9.58 -18.58 -15.97
C GLN A 118 9.61 -17.20 -15.27
N ASP A 119 8.45 -16.71 -14.81
CA ASP A 119 8.21 -15.38 -14.19
C ASP A 119 8.21 -14.18 -15.14
N VAL A 120 8.59 -14.34 -16.38
CA VAL A 120 8.67 -13.25 -17.35
C VAL A 120 7.37 -13.17 -18.15
N PRO A 121 6.70 -12.01 -18.21
CA PRO A 121 5.58 -11.82 -19.13
C PRO A 121 6.01 -12.04 -20.56
N ASP A 122 5.19 -12.76 -21.34
CA ASP A 122 5.49 -13.11 -22.72
C ASP A 122 4.27 -12.93 -23.63
N GLY A 123 4.52 -12.56 -24.89
CA GLY A 123 3.52 -12.43 -25.93
C GLY A 123 2.52 -11.31 -25.70
N LEU A 124 1.32 -11.47 -26.28
CA LEU A 124 0.28 -10.44 -26.27
C LEU A 124 -0.57 -10.52 -25.01
N TRP A 125 -0.58 -9.43 -24.24
CA TRP A 125 -1.44 -9.22 -23.08
C TRP A 125 -2.59 -8.31 -23.43
N LYS A 126 -3.81 -8.67 -22.98
CA LYS A 126 -5.04 -7.94 -23.26
C LYS A 126 -5.68 -7.49 -21.96
N TYR A 127 -6.03 -6.22 -21.91
CA TYR A 127 -6.72 -5.58 -20.78
C TYR A 127 -8.10 -5.09 -21.20
N SER A 128 -9.07 -5.16 -20.32
CA SER A 128 -10.43 -4.71 -20.55
C SER A 128 -10.91 -3.76 -19.47
N TYR A 129 -11.83 -2.89 -19.81
CA TYR A 129 -12.58 -2.07 -18.85
C TYR A 129 -13.56 -2.95 -18.04
N PRO A 130 -14.07 -2.44 -16.88
CA PRO A 130 -15.08 -3.17 -16.08
C PRO A 130 -16.37 -3.49 -16.82
N ASP A 131 -16.70 -2.76 -17.90
CA ASP A 131 -17.85 -3.04 -18.77
C ASP A 131 -17.56 -4.08 -19.88
N GLY A 132 -16.35 -4.66 -19.86
CA GLY A 132 -15.90 -5.68 -20.83
C GLY A 132 -15.37 -5.13 -22.15
N LYS A 133 -15.40 -3.81 -22.38
CA LYS A 133 -14.79 -3.22 -23.58
C LYS A 133 -13.26 -3.34 -23.54
N PRO A 134 -12.61 -3.45 -24.71
CA PRO A 134 -11.17 -3.45 -24.77
C PRO A 134 -10.60 -2.15 -24.23
N LEU A 135 -9.49 -2.26 -23.50
CA LEU A 135 -8.73 -1.14 -22.93
C LEU A 135 -7.36 -1.02 -23.61
N LEU A 136 -6.56 -2.07 -23.54
CA LEU A 136 -5.15 -2.01 -23.89
C LEU A 136 -4.66 -3.37 -24.37
N GLU A 137 -3.85 -3.38 -25.41
CA GLU A 137 -3.07 -4.53 -25.82
C GLU A 137 -1.58 -4.17 -25.76
N VAL A 138 -0.82 -5.00 -25.04
CA VAL A 138 0.62 -4.85 -24.84
C VAL A 138 1.31 -6.11 -25.26
N GLU A 139 2.36 -6.00 -26.04
CA GLU A 139 3.21 -7.14 -26.40
C GLU A 139 4.51 -7.10 -25.60
N TYR A 140 4.79 -8.21 -24.95
CA TYR A 140 6.04 -8.48 -24.26
C TYR A 140 6.92 -9.37 -25.12
N GLY A 141 8.16 -8.99 -25.35
CA GLY A 141 9.08 -9.75 -26.20
C GLY A 141 10.53 -9.35 -25.95
N ALA A 142 11.44 -9.96 -26.70
CA ALA A 142 12.90 -9.74 -26.56
C ALA A 142 13.33 -8.28 -26.76
N GLU A 143 12.56 -7.49 -27.53
CA GLU A 143 12.82 -6.06 -27.76
C GLU A 143 12.18 -5.17 -26.68
N GLY A 144 11.65 -5.76 -25.61
CA GLY A 144 10.95 -5.07 -24.53
C GLY A 144 9.44 -5.00 -24.71
N ILE A 145 8.83 -4.00 -24.10
CA ILE A 145 7.38 -3.83 -24.01
C ILE A 145 6.91 -2.91 -25.14
N LYS A 146 5.88 -3.32 -25.89
CA LYS A 146 5.27 -2.51 -26.95
C LYS A 146 3.77 -2.35 -26.74
N ILE A 147 3.27 -1.11 -26.67
CA ILE A 147 1.84 -0.80 -26.70
C ILE A 147 1.36 -1.02 -28.13
N ARG A 148 0.51 -2.02 -28.34
CA ARG A 148 -0.03 -2.34 -29.67
C ARG A 148 -1.28 -1.56 -29.96
N ASN A 149 -2.26 -1.61 -29.06
CA ASN A 149 -3.55 -0.95 -29.24
C ASN A 149 -4.03 -0.36 -27.92
N PHE A 150 -4.71 0.77 -27.98
CA PHE A 150 -5.33 1.41 -26.81
C PHE A 150 -6.69 1.99 -27.20
N TRP A 151 -7.72 1.78 -26.38
CA TRP A 151 -9.07 2.33 -26.53
C TRP A 151 -9.44 3.19 -25.33
N ASP A 152 -10.12 4.30 -25.59
CA ASP A 152 -10.70 5.10 -24.51
C ASP A 152 -11.98 4.45 -23.94
N ARG A 153 -12.50 4.98 -22.83
CA ARG A 153 -13.74 4.47 -22.19
C ARG A 153 -14.98 4.50 -23.10
N ARG A 154 -14.97 5.28 -24.17
CA ARG A 154 -16.03 5.33 -25.19
C ARG A 154 -15.87 4.24 -26.26
N GLY A 155 -14.81 3.45 -26.18
CA GLY A 155 -14.49 2.39 -27.14
C GLY A 155 -13.82 2.92 -28.42
N ARG A 156 -13.36 4.18 -28.46
CA ARG A 156 -12.64 4.72 -29.61
C ARG A 156 -11.17 4.32 -29.52
N GLN A 157 -10.67 3.71 -30.58
CA GLN A 157 -9.26 3.33 -30.65
C GLN A 157 -8.38 4.57 -30.81
N GLN A 158 -7.45 4.77 -29.92
CA GLN A 158 -6.55 5.94 -29.84
C GLN A 158 -5.12 5.58 -30.23
N VAL A 159 -4.68 4.32 -29.97
CA VAL A 159 -3.45 3.75 -30.50
C VAL A 159 -3.83 2.58 -31.39
N ILE A 160 -3.32 2.58 -32.62
CA ILE A 160 -3.55 1.54 -33.64
C ILE A 160 -2.20 1.02 -34.09
N ASN A 161 -1.95 -0.29 -33.90
CA ASN A 161 -0.70 -0.96 -34.29
C ASN A 161 0.55 -0.18 -33.84
N GLY A 162 0.55 0.27 -32.57
CA GLY A 162 1.67 0.95 -31.96
C GLY A 162 1.78 2.45 -32.26
N ASN A 163 0.81 3.06 -32.92
CA ASN A 163 0.87 4.47 -33.29
C ASN A 163 -0.38 5.23 -32.87
N GLY A 164 -0.21 6.35 -32.18
CA GLY A 164 -1.36 7.17 -31.75
C GLY A 164 -1.15 7.94 -30.46
N LYS A 165 -2.28 8.27 -29.81
CA LYS A 165 -2.32 8.96 -28.51
C LYS A 165 -2.67 7.97 -27.42
N TYR A 166 -1.90 7.98 -26.34
CA TYR A 166 -2.14 7.19 -25.16
C TYR A 166 -2.51 8.10 -24.00
N GLU A 167 -3.56 7.75 -23.27
CA GLU A 167 -3.95 8.43 -22.04
C GLU A 167 -4.53 7.42 -21.07
N PHE A 168 -3.84 7.18 -19.96
CA PHE A 168 -4.26 6.21 -18.96
C PHE A 168 -4.01 6.72 -17.54
N ALA A 169 -4.98 6.47 -16.66
CA ALA A 169 -4.87 6.78 -15.25
C ALA A 169 -4.45 5.54 -14.45
N ILE A 170 -3.43 5.70 -13.61
CA ILE A 170 -2.86 4.65 -12.76
C ILE A 170 -3.14 5.03 -11.31
N GLU A 171 -3.66 4.09 -10.52
CA GLU A 171 -3.91 4.26 -9.10
C GLU A 171 -2.60 4.54 -8.35
N ALA A 172 -2.66 5.41 -7.33
CA ALA A 172 -1.54 5.63 -6.43
C ALA A 172 -1.25 4.36 -5.62
N ASP A 173 0.02 4.03 -5.44
CA ASP A 173 0.45 2.85 -4.66
C ASP A 173 0.63 3.27 -3.18
N GLY A 174 -0.48 3.38 -2.47
CA GLY A 174 -0.49 3.76 -1.06
C GLY A 174 -0.51 5.27 -0.81
N TYR A 175 -0.07 5.65 0.39
CA TYR A 175 -0.05 7.04 0.84
C TYR A 175 0.90 7.91 -0.01
N ASN A 176 0.46 9.13 -0.29
CA ASN A 176 1.31 10.17 -0.85
C ASN A 176 1.00 11.52 -0.19
N GLU A 177 2.02 12.31 0.03
CA GLU A 177 1.92 13.61 0.71
C GLU A 177 1.06 14.65 -0.04
N PHE A 178 0.83 14.44 -1.34
CA PHE A 178 0.04 15.34 -2.17
C PHE A 178 -1.46 15.02 -2.16
N GLY A 179 -1.86 13.85 -1.64
CA GLY A 179 -3.26 13.45 -1.50
C GLY A 179 -3.98 13.08 -2.80
N TYR A 180 -3.26 12.81 -3.88
CA TYR A 180 -3.89 12.33 -5.11
C TYR A 180 -4.21 10.83 -5.01
N MET A 181 -5.33 10.43 -5.63
CA MET A 181 -5.76 9.03 -5.68
C MET A 181 -5.15 8.26 -6.85
N ARG A 182 -4.82 8.96 -7.93
CA ARG A 182 -4.24 8.41 -9.14
C ARG A 182 -3.52 9.50 -9.93
N TYR A 183 -2.63 9.08 -10.80
CA TYR A 183 -2.06 9.99 -11.79
C TYR A 183 -2.47 9.59 -13.20
N ASN A 184 -2.81 10.58 -14.00
CA ASN A 184 -3.11 10.43 -15.41
C ASN A 184 -1.85 10.70 -16.21
N ARG A 185 -1.52 9.82 -17.13
CA ARG A 185 -0.36 9.93 -17.99
C ARG A 185 -0.78 9.95 -19.44
N LYS A 186 -0.40 10.98 -20.19
CA LYS A 186 -0.78 11.15 -21.59
C LYS A 186 0.39 11.57 -22.47
N GLY A 187 0.49 10.95 -23.65
CA GLY A 187 1.55 11.24 -24.61
C GLY A 187 1.32 10.53 -25.94
N LYS A 188 2.33 10.62 -26.78
CA LYS A 188 2.33 9.97 -28.09
C LYS A 188 3.07 8.63 -28.02
N VAL A 189 2.48 7.63 -28.66
CA VAL A 189 3.13 6.32 -28.93
C VAL A 189 3.52 6.27 -30.40
N VAL A 190 4.74 5.84 -30.69
CA VAL A 190 5.29 5.61 -32.02
C VAL A 190 5.97 4.24 -32.02
N ASP A 191 5.59 3.36 -32.93
CA ASP A 191 6.08 1.99 -33.05
C ASP A 191 6.00 1.19 -31.74
N GLY A 192 4.92 1.44 -30.98
CA GLY A 192 4.66 0.81 -29.69
C GLY A 192 5.40 1.42 -28.50
N GLN A 193 6.20 2.47 -28.69
CA GLN A 193 7.06 3.08 -27.67
C GLN A 193 6.64 4.51 -27.35
N PRO A 194 6.85 4.99 -26.12
CA PRO A 194 6.68 6.39 -25.78
C PRO A 194 7.57 7.29 -26.63
N HIS A 195 7.01 8.41 -27.12
CA HIS A 195 7.73 9.37 -27.95
C HIS A 195 7.31 10.82 -27.67
N GLY A 196 8.28 11.73 -27.63
CA GLY A 196 8.04 13.15 -27.38
C GLY A 196 7.70 13.44 -25.92
N ASN A 197 6.94 14.50 -25.71
CA ASN A 197 6.56 14.95 -24.37
C ASN A 197 5.35 14.17 -23.84
N TRP A 198 5.48 13.66 -22.61
CA TRP A 198 4.44 12.96 -21.86
C TRP A 198 4.05 13.81 -20.66
N ILE A 199 2.78 14.15 -20.54
CA ILE A 199 2.25 14.99 -19.48
C ILE A 199 1.71 14.09 -18.37
N ILE A 200 2.01 14.46 -17.11
CA ILE A 200 1.51 13.82 -15.92
C ILE A 200 0.58 14.79 -15.19
N GLU A 201 -0.61 14.32 -14.81
CA GLU A 201 -1.60 15.05 -14.04
C GLU A 201 -1.99 14.23 -12.81
N TYR A 202 -1.93 14.78 -11.62
CA TYR A 202 -2.53 14.18 -10.43
C TYR A 202 -4.04 14.33 -10.49
N VAL A 203 -4.75 13.29 -10.05
CA VAL A 203 -6.22 13.26 -10.03
C VAL A 203 -6.64 12.95 -8.60
N PHE A 204 -7.35 13.90 -8.01
CA PHE A 204 -7.85 13.85 -6.65
C PHE A 204 -9.20 13.12 -6.56
N ASP A 205 -9.69 12.87 -5.35
CA ASP A 205 -10.94 12.15 -5.07
C ASP A 205 -12.17 12.86 -5.65
N ASP A 206 -12.17 14.21 -5.62
CA ASP A 206 -13.21 15.04 -6.22
C ASP A 206 -13.16 15.10 -7.76
N GLY A 207 -12.18 14.41 -8.36
CA GLY A 207 -11.94 14.40 -9.80
C GLY A 207 -11.17 15.60 -10.34
N LYS A 208 -10.76 16.54 -9.48
CA LYS A 208 -9.87 17.65 -9.85
C LYS A 208 -8.56 17.09 -10.41
N LYS A 209 -8.03 17.75 -11.43
CA LYS A 209 -6.72 17.44 -12.02
C LYS A 209 -5.77 18.59 -11.84
N GLU A 210 -4.54 18.28 -11.45
CA GLU A 210 -3.44 19.23 -11.36
C GLU A 210 -2.23 18.73 -12.13
N GLY A 211 -1.48 19.65 -12.75
CA GLY A 211 -0.26 19.33 -13.47
C GLY A 211 0.82 18.86 -12.49
N ALA A 212 1.24 17.60 -12.61
CA ALA A 212 2.27 17.01 -11.76
C ALA A 212 3.68 17.11 -12.37
N GLY A 213 3.77 17.15 -13.70
CA GLY A 213 5.06 17.24 -14.38
C GLY A 213 5.01 16.72 -15.80
N HIS A 214 6.15 16.44 -16.33
CA HIS A 214 6.29 15.84 -17.66
C HIS A 214 7.56 14.99 -17.78
N GLU A 215 7.54 14.04 -18.71
CA GLU A 215 8.68 13.22 -19.10
C GLU A 215 8.87 13.29 -20.61
N PHE A 216 10.10 13.34 -21.07
CA PHE A 216 10.44 13.39 -22.49
C PHE A 216 11.11 12.10 -22.93
N TYR A 217 10.61 11.54 -24.03
CA TYR A 217 11.07 10.28 -24.60
C TYR A 217 11.48 10.42 -26.06
N GLN A 218 12.51 9.68 -26.45
CA GLN A 218 12.91 9.54 -27.83
C GLN A 218 12.93 8.04 -28.19
N HIS A 219 11.96 7.59 -29.01
CA HIS A 219 11.80 6.20 -29.42
C HIS A 219 11.91 5.21 -28.23
N GLY A 220 11.10 5.39 -27.22
CA GLY A 220 11.07 4.54 -26.02
C GLY A 220 12.14 4.84 -24.98
N ARG A 221 13.23 5.55 -25.34
CA ARG A 221 14.27 5.91 -24.41
C ARG A 221 13.85 7.15 -23.61
N PHE A 222 13.86 7.04 -22.29
CA PHE A 222 13.71 8.19 -21.40
C PHE A 222 14.91 9.11 -21.53
N ILE A 223 14.67 10.41 -21.61
CA ILE A 223 15.69 11.45 -21.77
C ILE A 223 15.76 12.33 -20.55
N ARG A 224 14.61 12.83 -20.08
CA ARG A 224 14.49 13.70 -18.90
C ARG A 224 13.06 13.77 -18.42
N GLY A 225 12.88 14.19 -17.19
CA GLY A 225 11.60 14.55 -16.62
C GLY A 225 11.68 15.81 -15.77
N TYR A 226 10.52 16.34 -15.43
CA TYR A 226 10.33 17.46 -14.51
C TYR A 226 9.15 17.18 -13.59
N GLU A 227 9.34 17.41 -12.31
CA GLU A 227 8.32 17.27 -11.28
C GLU A 227 7.91 18.65 -10.74
N SER A 228 6.67 19.06 -10.98
CA SER A 228 6.20 20.42 -10.69
C SER A 228 6.15 20.72 -9.19
N TYR A 229 5.80 19.73 -8.36
CA TYR A 229 5.66 19.93 -6.92
C TYR A 229 6.99 20.10 -6.18
N LYS A 230 8.05 19.51 -6.72
CA LYS A 230 9.42 19.64 -6.17
C LYS A 230 10.27 20.67 -6.91
N ASP A 231 9.74 21.23 -8.02
CA ASP A 231 10.50 22.11 -8.93
C ASP A 231 11.84 21.50 -9.34
N GLU A 232 11.82 20.20 -9.73
CA GLU A 232 13.02 19.40 -9.94
C GLU A 232 13.03 18.77 -11.32
N GLU A 233 14.18 18.90 -12.05
CA GLU A 233 14.47 18.08 -13.22
C GLU A 233 15.17 16.78 -12.81
N PHE A 234 14.86 15.68 -13.50
CA PHE A 234 15.49 14.38 -13.29
C PHE A 234 15.87 13.71 -14.63
N PHE A 235 16.98 12.95 -14.61
CA PHE A 235 17.59 12.39 -15.82
C PHE A 235 17.94 10.89 -15.69
N ASP A 236 17.76 10.30 -14.54
CA ASP A 236 18.15 8.94 -14.19
C ASP A 236 17.19 7.88 -14.75
N ALA A 237 15.90 8.01 -14.43
CA ALA A 237 14.86 7.07 -14.84
C ALA A 237 13.47 7.71 -14.86
N PRO A 238 12.50 7.16 -15.62
CA PRO A 238 11.11 7.61 -15.53
C PRO A 238 10.55 7.32 -14.13
N ARG A 239 9.88 8.30 -13.53
CA ARG A 239 9.26 8.20 -12.19
C ARG A 239 7.82 7.66 -12.25
N TYR A 240 7.18 7.72 -13.41
CA TYR A 240 5.79 7.35 -13.57
C TYR A 240 5.62 6.09 -14.42
N ARG A 241 4.84 5.15 -13.92
CA ARG A 241 4.56 3.88 -14.62
C ARG A 241 3.71 4.13 -15.87
N LEU A 242 4.00 3.38 -16.92
CA LEU A 242 3.31 3.49 -18.22
C LEU A 242 2.07 2.59 -18.31
N LEU A 243 2.12 1.42 -17.68
CA LEU A 243 1.11 0.38 -17.79
C LEU A 243 0.35 0.19 -16.48
N PRO A 244 -0.86 -0.38 -16.54
CA PRO A 244 -1.58 -0.81 -15.35
C PRO A 244 -0.72 -1.68 -14.45
N VAL A 245 -0.88 -1.51 -13.15
CA VAL A 245 -0.17 -2.29 -12.13
C VAL A 245 -1.09 -3.37 -11.61
N ASP A 246 -0.53 -4.55 -11.40
CA ASP A 246 -1.16 -5.61 -10.63
C ASP A 246 -0.18 -6.08 -9.54
N PHE A 247 -0.64 -6.12 -8.30
CA PHE A 247 0.22 -6.37 -7.14
C PHE A 247 0.34 -7.85 -6.76
N PHE A 248 -0.33 -8.75 -7.48
CA PHE A 248 -0.44 -10.17 -7.09
C PHE A 248 0.92 -10.88 -6.93
N THR A 249 1.95 -10.43 -7.61
CA THR A 249 3.31 -10.96 -7.49
C THR A 249 3.94 -10.67 -6.13
N ARG A 250 3.51 -9.58 -5.46
CA ARG A 250 3.95 -9.24 -4.10
C ARG A 250 3.55 -10.33 -3.11
N GLY A 251 2.41 -11.00 -3.33
CA GLY A 251 1.94 -12.10 -2.49
C GLY A 251 2.87 -13.32 -2.47
N GLU A 252 3.82 -13.42 -3.38
CA GLU A 252 4.81 -14.49 -3.40
C GLU A 252 5.85 -14.33 -2.28
N ALA A 253 6.12 -13.11 -1.85
CA ALA A 253 7.10 -12.81 -0.80
C ALA A 253 6.58 -13.08 0.62
N LEU A 254 5.27 -13.31 0.80
CA LEU A 254 4.61 -13.58 2.08
C LEU A 254 4.97 -12.56 3.19
N ILE A 255 5.01 -11.28 2.84
CA ILE A 255 5.27 -10.19 3.77
C ILE A 255 3.97 -9.86 4.48
N GLY A 256 3.94 -10.01 5.83
CA GLY A 256 2.79 -9.68 6.67
C GLY A 256 2.74 -8.21 7.06
N LYS A 257 1.52 -7.69 7.23
CA LYS A 257 1.24 -6.38 7.82
C LYS A 257 0.41 -6.52 9.08
N GLU A 258 0.61 -5.63 10.03
CA GLU A 258 -0.29 -5.50 11.19
C GLU A 258 -1.63 -4.92 10.71
N CYS A 259 -2.73 -5.32 11.37
CA CYS A 259 -4.07 -4.82 11.02
C CYS A 259 -4.28 -3.39 11.56
N ALA A 260 -3.62 -2.43 10.95
CA ALA A 260 -3.68 -1.02 11.30
C ALA A 260 -3.80 -0.16 10.05
N ILE A 261 -4.56 0.92 10.12
CA ILE A 261 -4.78 1.84 8.98
C ILE A 261 -3.45 2.41 8.46
N ASP A 262 -2.52 2.70 9.36
CA ASP A 262 -1.24 3.30 9.03
C ASP A 262 -0.36 2.36 8.18
N GLU A 263 -0.45 1.04 8.42
CA GLU A 263 0.22 0.01 7.63
C GLU A 263 -0.43 -0.16 6.24
N TYR A 264 -1.76 -0.25 6.21
CA TYR A 264 -2.49 -0.51 4.97
C TYR A 264 -2.54 0.70 4.05
N SER A 265 -2.58 1.90 4.60
CA SER A 265 -2.48 3.13 3.81
C SER A 265 -1.08 3.39 3.24
N GLY A 266 -0.06 2.71 3.77
CA GLY A 266 1.34 2.96 3.44
C GLY A 266 1.94 4.15 4.19
N PHE A 267 1.22 4.71 5.18
CA PHE A 267 1.70 5.89 5.93
C PHE A 267 2.96 5.61 6.74
N THR A 268 3.09 4.41 7.34
CA THR A 268 4.33 4.01 8.05
C THR A 268 5.55 4.03 7.13
N GLY A 269 5.40 3.54 5.90
CA GLY A 269 6.45 3.58 4.88
C GLY A 269 6.78 5.02 4.44
N TYR A 270 5.75 5.84 4.26
CA TYR A 270 5.94 7.27 3.98
C TYR A 270 6.69 7.97 5.11
N LEU A 271 6.30 7.74 6.36
CA LEU A 271 6.96 8.37 7.51
C LEU A 271 8.44 7.97 7.62
N SER A 272 8.76 6.69 7.37
CA SER A 272 10.15 6.24 7.28
C SER A 272 10.93 7.02 6.22
N GLN A 273 10.44 7.05 5.00
CA GLN A 273 11.12 7.72 3.89
C GLN A 273 11.22 9.22 4.11
N HIS A 274 10.15 9.87 4.60
CA HIS A 274 10.14 11.29 4.92
C HIS A 274 11.23 11.67 5.95
N LEU A 275 11.40 10.85 7.00
CA LEU A 275 12.44 11.08 7.99
C LEU A 275 13.83 10.79 7.44
N GLU A 276 14.02 9.76 6.61
CA GLU A 276 15.28 9.50 5.92
C GLU A 276 15.72 10.72 5.08
N ASP A 277 14.80 11.23 4.27
CA ASP A 277 15.04 12.42 3.43
C ASP A 277 15.30 13.68 4.28
N TRP A 278 14.53 13.85 5.37
CA TRP A 278 14.73 14.97 6.29
C TRP A 278 16.10 15.01 6.94
N PHE A 279 16.61 13.82 7.33
CA PHE A 279 17.93 13.72 7.96
C PHE A 279 19.11 13.76 6.98
N GLU A 280 18.86 13.62 5.68
CA GLU A 280 19.92 13.64 4.67
C GLU A 280 20.76 14.93 4.75
N GLY A 281 22.07 14.76 4.87
CA GLY A 281 23.04 15.89 5.00
C GLY A 281 23.00 16.65 6.33
N LYS A 282 22.06 16.35 7.25
CA LYS A 282 21.94 17.05 8.55
C LYS A 282 22.67 16.34 9.68
N VAL A 283 23.08 15.10 9.50
CA VAL A 283 23.75 14.26 10.49
C VAL A 283 25.28 14.30 10.25
N ALA A 284 26.01 14.92 11.17
CA ALA A 284 27.48 15.03 11.07
C ALA A 284 28.18 13.74 11.52
N GLU A 285 27.67 13.10 12.56
CA GLU A 285 28.19 11.85 13.14
C GLU A 285 27.07 10.82 13.14
N MET A 286 27.39 9.59 12.71
CA MET A 286 26.40 8.51 12.73
C MET A 286 26.19 8.05 14.16
N PRO A 287 24.95 8.07 14.68
CA PRO A 287 24.67 7.52 15.99
C PRO A 287 24.76 5.97 15.98
N ASP A 288 24.88 5.38 17.15
CA ASP A 288 24.61 3.95 17.31
C ASP A 288 23.13 3.66 16.95
N PRO A 289 22.76 2.41 16.65
CA PRO A 289 21.35 2.04 16.45
C PRO A 289 20.47 2.50 17.61
N LEU A 290 19.35 3.12 17.32
CA LEU A 290 18.48 3.76 18.29
C LEU A 290 17.05 3.22 18.18
N HIS A 291 16.43 2.96 19.32
CA HIS A 291 14.97 2.82 19.42
C HIS A 291 14.37 4.19 19.74
N ILE A 292 13.47 4.67 18.89
CA ILE A 292 12.79 5.95 19.07
C ILE A 292 11.35 5.73 19.49
N LYS A 293 10.92 6.50 20.47
CA LYS A 293 9.53 6.58 20.88
C LYS A 293 9.14 8.04 21.10
N PHE A 294 8.03 8.44 20.53
CA PHE A 294 7.43 9.76 20.74
C PHE A 294 5.91 9.70 20.69
N THR A 295 5.26 10.74 21.20
CA THR A 295 3.83 10.94 21.01
C THR A 295 3.58 12.18 20.16
N VAL A 296 2.51 12.14 19.37
CA VAL A 296 2.04 13.25 18.56
C VAL A 296 0.53 13.39 18.75
N ALA A 297 0.08 14.60 19.11
CA ALA A 297 -1.34 14.91 19.11
C ALA A 297 -1.80 15.12 17.66
N VAL A 298 -2.85 14.41 17.24
CA VAL A 298 -3.41 14.51 15.90
C VAL A 298 -4.86 14.98 15.99
N THR A 299 -5.20 16.02 15.23
CA THR A 299 -6.57 16.52 15.16
C THR A 299 -7.43 15.61 14.29
N ARG A 300 -8.77 15.73 14.40
CA ARG A 300 -9.71 15.02 13.51
C ARG A 300 -9.57 15.36 12.03
N THR A 301 -8.82 16.42 11.70
CA THR A 301 -8.50 16.84 10.33
C THR A 301 -7.12 16.39 9.87
N GLY A 302 -6.38 15.64 10.70
CA GLY A 302 -5.07 15.09 10.35
C GLY A 302 -3.88 16.04 10.59
N GLU A 303 -4.10 17.17 11.25
CA GLU A 303 -3.02 18.10 11.58
C GLU A 303 -2.25 17.63 12.82
N SER A 304 -0.92 17.68 12.78
CA SER A 304 -0.07 17.40 13.94
C SER A 304 -0.06 18.61 14.90
N GLY A 305 -0.16 18.31 16.20
CA GLY A 305 -0.06 19.27 17.27
C GLY A 305 1.19 19.06 18.13
N LYS A 306 1.00 18.93 19.45
CA LYS A 306 2.09 18.72 20.41
C LYS A 306 2.82 17.41 20.15
N ILE A 307 4.16 17.48 20.07
CA ILE A 307 5.06 16.33 19.92
C ILE A 307 5.90 16.22 21.20
N GLU A 308 5.85 15.06 21.85
CA GLU A 308 6.63 14.77 23.07
C GLU A 308 7.56 13.58 22.80
N MET A 309 8.88 13.79 22.95
CA MET A 309 9.89 12.74 22.84
C MET A 309 10.02 11.98 24.15
N ASP A 310 10.23 10.67 24.06
CA ASP A 310 10.62 9.89 25.24
C ASP A 310 11.97 10.40 25.76
N SER A 311 12.09 10.53 27.08
CA SER A 311 13.30 11.05 27.76
C SER A 311 14.56 10.20 27.58
N THR A 312 14.41 8.97 27.09
CA THR A 312 15.52 8.05 26.82
C THR A 312 16.22 8.30 25.48
N PHE A 313 15.71 9.23 24.67
CA PHE A 313 16.28 9.55 23.36
C PHE A 313 17.68 10.18 23.47
N ALA A 314 18.66 9.56 22.83
CA ALA A 314 20.05 9.98 22.88
C ALA A 314 20.30 11.31 22.15
N GLY A 315 20.51 12.36 22.95
CA GLY A 315 21.04 13.63 22.47
C GLY A 315 19.98 14.64 22.00
N LYS A 316 19.99 15.82 22.62
CA LYS A 316 19.08 16.94 22.35
C LYS A 316 19.01 17.32 20.86
N ARG A 317 20.14 17.27 20.15
CA ARG A 317 20.22 17.65 18.73
C ARG A 317 19.39 16.75 17.81
N TYR A 318 19.44 15.44 18.02
CA TYR A 318 18.64 14.51 17.20
C TYR A 318 17.15 14.59 17.53
N ALA A 319 16.83 14.83 18.81
CA ALA A 319 15.43 15.02 19.23
C ALA A 319 14.82 16.27 18.60
N ASP A 320 15.55 17.37 18.51
CA ASP A 320 15.09 18.60 17.88
C ASP A 320 14.93 18.42 16.37
N LEU A 321 15.89 17.82 15.69
CA LEU A 321 15.78 17.48 14.25
C LEU A 321 14.61 16.55 13.95
N LEU A 322 14.39 15.54 14.80
CA LEU A 322 13.26 14.62 14.64
C LEU A 322 11.93 15.34 14.82
N ARG A 323 11.82 16.18 15.84
CA ARG A 323 10.60 16.99 16.07
C ARG A 323 10.30 17.89 14.87
N GLU A 324 11.32 18.55 14.33
CA GLU A 324 11.18 19.35 13.12
C GLU A 324 10.70 18.49 11.95
N GLY A 325 11.34 17.33 11.67
CA GLY A 325 10.92 16.42 10.61
C GLY A 325 9.46 15.97 10.76
N ILE A 326 9.03 15.63 11.97
CA ILE A 326 7.64 15.24 12.24
C ILE A 326 6.66 16.41 12.00
N GLN A 327 7.05 17.65 12.30
CA GLN A 327 6.20 18.83 12.04
C GLN A 327 5.97 19.10 10.55
N TRP A 328 6.84 18.62 9.67
CA TRP A 328 6.71 18.74 8.22
C TRP A 328 5.84 17.66 7.60
N VAL A 329 5.39 16.66 8.36
CA VAL A 329 4.39 15.69 7.90
C VAL A 329 3.05 16.43 7.75
N THR A 330 2.60 16.56 6.52
CA THR A 330 1.45 17.41 6.15
C THR A 330 0.11 16.86 6.59
N PHE A 331 -0.01 15.53 6.71
CA PHE A 331 -1.25 14.86 7.10
C PHE A 331 -0.96 13.56 7.85
N TRP A 332 -1.60 13.40 9.00
CA TRP A 332 -1.64 12.19 9.81
C TRP A 332 -3.03 11.59 9.74
N PHE A 333 -3.14 10.28 9.59
CA PHE A 333 -4.46 9.63 9.65
C PHE A 333 -5.09 9.87 11.03
N PRO A 334 -6.25 10.56 11.10
CA PRO A 334 -6.94 10.74 12.37
C PRO A 334 -7.47 9.41 12.90
N SER A 335 -7.57 9.28 14.21
CA SER A 335 -8.25 8.15 14.82
C SER A 335 -9.74 8.19 14.52
N PHE A 336 -10.34 7.01 14.35
CA PHE A 336 -11.75 6.86 14.04
C PHE A 336 -12.44 6.10 15.18
N ALA A 337 -13.52 6.66 15.74
CA ALA A 337 -14.31 6.03 16.78
C ALA A 337 -15.77 6.48 16.68
N ASN A 338 -16.69 5.55 16.97
CA ASN A 338 -18.15 5.79 16.97
C ASN A 338 -18.71 6.41 15.67
N GLY A 339 -18.08 6.10 14.53
CA GLY A 339 -18.53 6.60 13.22
C GLY A 339 -17.98 7.97 12.83
N GLU A 340 -17.06 8.55 13.59
CA GLU A 340 -16.49 9.87 13.35
C GLU A 340 -14.96 9.89 13.53
N PHE A 341 -14.29 10.81 12.80
CA PHE A 341 -12.89 11.13 13.06
C PHE A 341 -12.77 11.96 14.34
N ILE A 342 -11.80 11.60 15.19
CA ILE A 342 -11.59 12.21 16.51
C ILE A 342 -10.18 12.73 16.68
N ASN A 343 -10.01 13.71 17.59
CA ASN A 343 -8.70 14.11 18.05
C ASN A 343 -8.11 13.02 18.95
N ASP A 344 -6.88 12.63 18.70
CA ASP A 344 -6.21 11.59 19.48
C ASP A 344 -4.74 11.92 19.72
N THR A 345 -4.11 11.14 20.59
CA THR A 345 -2.67 11.12 20.79
C THR A 345 -2.14 9.80 20.26
N LEU A 346 -1.25 9.86 19.27
CA LEU A 346 -0.62 8.70 18.68
C LEU A 346 0.74 8.47 19.33
N THR A 347 1.02 7.24 19.73
CA THR A 347 2.36 6.82 20.15
C THR A 347 3.04 6.14 18.97
N VAL A 348 4.17 6.70 18.56
CA VAL A 348 4.98 6.19 17.45
C VAL A 348 6.26 5.58 17.98
N THR A 349 6.59 4.38 17.52
CA THR A 349 7.87 3.72 17.80
C THR A 349 8.54 3.35 16.50
N MET A 350 9.88 3.38 16.45
CA MET A 350 10.66 3.00 15.28
C MET A 350 12.09 2.65 15.66
N GLU A 351 12.73 1.84 14.82
CA GLU A 351 14.15 1.53 14.90
C GLU A 351 14.93 2.37 13.90
N VAL A 352 16.07 2.92 14.33
CA VAL A 352 16.94 3.74 13.49
C VAL A 352 18.31 3.10 13.40
N PHE A 353 18.77 2.85 12.19
CA PHE A 353 20.09 2.30 11.92
C PHE A 353 20.89 3.25 11.04
N PRO A 354 22.17 3.49 11.39
CA PRO A 354 23.06 4.25 10.52
C PRO A 354 23.50 3.39 9.34
N ASP A 355 23.37 3.91 8.13
CA ASP A 355 23.99 3.40 6.92
C ASP A 355 25.27 4.16 6.65
N ALA A 356 26.39 3.62 7.13
CA ALA A 356 27.69 4.26 7.01
C ALA A 356 28.18 4.37 5.55
N ALA A 357 27.74 3.47 4.67
CA ALA A 357 28.14 3.48 3.27
C ALA A 357 27.49 4.64 2.51
N GLU A 358 26.21 4.85 2.75
CA GLU A 358 25.44 5.95 2.13
C GLU A 358 25.43 7.24 2.96
N ARG A 359 25.95 7.20 4.19
CA ARG A 359 25.93 8.29 5.18
C ARG A 359 24.52 8.79 5.46
N LYS A 360 23.58 7.84 5.59
CA LYS A 360 22.16 8.09 5.84
C LYS A 360 21.69 7.39 7.12
N LEU A 361 20.62 7.88 7.69
CA LEU A 361 19.84 7.14 8.69
C LEU A 361 18.73 6.38 7.99
N ARG A 362 18.49 5.14 8.40
CA ARG A 362 17.39 4.30 7.93
C ARG A 362 16.41 4.08 9.06
N PHE A 363 15.13 4.29 8.78
CA PHE A 363 14.05 4.17 9.74
C PHE A 363 13.22 2.92 9.42
N PHE A 364 13.14 1.99 10.38
CA PHE A 364 12.48 0.69 10.21
C PHE A 364 11.46 0.44 11.32
N ASP A 365 10.61 -0.56 11.12
CA ASP A 365 9.65 -1.08 12.11
C ASP A 365 8.81 0.05 12.75
N VAL A 366 8.36 1.01 11.90
CA VAL A 366 7.51 2.11 12.34
C VAL A 366 6.16 1.56 12.75
N LYS A 367 5.79 1.74 14.02
CA LYS A 367 4.49 1.33 14.57
C LYS A 367 3.78 2.52 15.16
N ILE A 368 2.49 2.62 14.89
CA ILE A 368 1.63 3.70 15.37
C ILE A 368 0.52 3.09 16.23
N ARG A 369 0.49 3.46 17.50
CA ARG A 369 -0.55 3.07 18.44
C ARG A 369 -1.45 4.26 18.75
N ARG A 370 -2.74 4.06 18.66
CA ARG A 370 -3.79 5.05 18.94
C ARG A 370 -4.31 4.88 20.36
N GLU A 371 -4.59 5.98 21.06
CA GLU A 371 -5.10 5.92 22.45
C GLU A 371 -6.62 5.75 22.52
N LYS A 372 -7.38 6.34 21.59
CA LYS A 372 -8.84 6.46 21.68
C LYS A 372 -9.62 5.79 20.56
N GLY A 373 -8.96 5.42 19.46
CA GLY A 373 -9.62 4.87 18.29
C GLY A 373 -8.78 3.85 17.52
N ILE A 374 -9.23 3.54 16.32
CA ILE A 374 -8.52 2.70 15.35
C ILE A 374 -7.97 3.56 14.22
#